data_f63d35581083368af57ba0660915f788
#
_entry.id   f63d35581083368af57ba0660915f788
#
_cell.length_a   1.000
_cell.length_b   1.000
_cell.length_c   1.000
_cell.angle_alpha   90.00
_cell.angle_beta   90.00
_cell.angle_gamma   90.00
#
_symmetry.space_group_name_H-M   'P 1'
#
loop_
_entity.id
_entity.type
_entity.pdbx_description
1 polymer ?
#
loop_
_entity_poly.entity_id
_entity_poly.type
_entity_poly.pdbx_seq_one_letter_code
_entity_poly.pdbx_strand_id
1 'polypeptide(L)'
;MSEYQYYEFAAIDGPISDEGLRYARGCSSRAEVSRVRWQNTYHFGDFHGSVDTLLKYYDAHFYIANWGTVRLGLAFPKGVITPEALLPYLRGGEGYEETSTIKEIGNWCIVWWERNEEGGWWETGGEGLIDQLSGIREELMRSSIVKFRIIETDCSFTVRLRARSLVVFPFQ
;
A
#
# COMPACT_ATOMS: atom_id res chain seq x y z
N MET A 1 1.09 1.69 26.12
CA MET A 1 1.50 2.34 24.87
C MET A 1 0.24 2.81 24.16
N SER A 2 0.21 4.01 23.63
CA SER A 2 -0.91 4.44 22.79
C SER A 2 -0.83 3.70 21.46
N GLU A 3 -1.98 3.24 20.96
CA GLU A 3 -2.07 2.68 19.61
C GLU A 3 -1.79 3.80 18.60
N TYR A 4 -1.09 3.47 17.53
CA TYR A 4 -0.92 4.34 16.37
C TYR A 4 -1.13 3.51 15.12
N GLN A 5 -2.05 3.96 14.28
CA GLN A 5 -2.33 3.38 12.96
C GLN A 5 -2.48 4.53 11.97
N TYR A 6 -1.78 4.45 10.87
CA TYR A 6 -1.94 5.37 9.76
C TYR A 6 -2.42 4.63 8.52
N TYR A 7 -3.47 5.15 7.92
CA TYR A 7 -4.03 4.66 6.66
C TYR A 7 -3.95 5.76 5.62
N GLU A 8 -3.48 5.43 4.44
CA GLU A 8 -3.47 6.31 3.28
C GLU A 8 -3.91 5.57 2.02
N PHE A 9 -4.71 6.24 1.19
CA PHE A 9 -5.07 5.80 -0.15
C PHE A 9 -4.82 6.95 -1.12
N ALA A 10 -4.31 6.63 -2.31
CA ALA A 10 -4.05 7.59 -3.37
C ALA A 10 -4.62 7.11 -4.71
N ALA A 11 -5.22 8.02 -5.45
CA ALA A 11 -5.68 7.79 -6.82
C ALA A 11 -4.57 8.24 -7.78
N ILE A 12 -3.88 7.27 -8.36
CA ILE A 12 -2.74 7.49 -9.27
C ILE A 12 -3.22 7.70 -10.70
N ASP A 13 -4.19 6.89 -11.16
CA ASP A 13 -4.69 6.95 -12.54
C ASP A 13 -5.62 8.14 -12.80
N GLY A 14 -6.06 8.82 -11.76
CA GLY A 14 -6.93 9.99 -11.87
C GLY A 14 -7.95 10.09 -10.73
N PRO A 15 -8.68 11.20 -10.63
CA PRO A 15 -9.60 11.44 -9.52
C PRO A 15 -10.72 10.42 -9.48
N ILE A 16 -11.09 9.95 -8.28
CA ILE A 16 -12.16 8.98 -8.07
C ILE A 16 -13.54 9.55 -8.42
N SER A 17 -14.47 8.66 -8.75
CA SER A 17 -15.85 8.99 -9.07
C SER A 17 -16.64 9.59 -7.88
N ASP A 18 -17.81 10.16 -8.14
CA ASP A 18 -18.73 10.65 -7.08
C ASP A 18 -19.20 9.51 -6.17
N GLU A 19 -19.36 8.31 -6.70
CA GLU A 19 -19.69 7.11 -5.93
C GLU A 19 -18.53 6.75 -4.98
N GLY A 20 -17.31 6.70 -5.51
CA GLY A 20 -16.11 6.45 -4.72
C GLY A 20 -15.91 7.49 -3.62
N LEU A 21 -16.13 8.76 -3.93
CA LEU A 21 -16.03 9.84 -2.94
C LEU A 21 -17.09 9.73 -1.83
N ARG A 22 -18.32 9.32 -2.16
CA ARG A 22 -19.36 9.07 -1.15
C ARG A 22 -19.00 7.92 -0.25
N TYR A 23 -18.52 6.81 -0.82
CA TYR A 23 -18.04 5.66 -0.06
C TYR A 23 -16.88 6.05 0.85
N ALA A 24 -15.86 6.73 0.31
CA ALA A 24 -14.68 7.16 1.03
C ALA A 24 -15.02 8.04 2.26
N ARG A 25 -15.97 8.98 2.12
CA ARG A 25 -16.46 9.80 3.23
C ARG A 25 -17.22 9.01 4.28
N GLY A 26 -17.86 7.92 3.90
CA GLY A 26 -18.54 7.01 4.82
C GLY A 26 -17.61 6.14 5.67
N CYS A 27 -16.35 5.97 5.27
CA CYS A 27 -15.40 5.10 5.96
C CYS A 27 -14.85 5.67 7.27
N SER A 28 -14.81 7.00 7.41
CA SER A 28 -14.38 7.65 8.65
C SER A 28 -14.86 9.11 8.70
N SER A 29 -15.35 9.53 9.84
CA SER A 29 -15.73 10.93 10.08
C SER A 29 -14.53 11.84 10.37
N ARG A 30 -13.35 11.26 10.60
CA ARG A 30 -12.11 11.98 10.95
C ARG A 30 -11.10 12.03 9.81
N ALA A 31 -11.33 11.27 8.74
CA ALA A 31 -10.42 11.20 7.62
C ALA A 31 -10.41 12.49 6.80
N GLU A 32 -9.23 12.84 6.31
CA GLU A 32 -9.10 13.81 5.23
C GLU A 32 -9.41 13.13 3.90
N VAL A 33 -10.47 13.57 3.23
CA VAL A 33 -10.99 12.90 2.04
C VAL A 33 -11.07 13.88 0.87
N SER A 34 -10.35 13.56 -0.19
CA SER A 34 -10.42 14.23 -1.49
C SER A 34 -10.67 13.23 -2.61
N ARG A 35 -10.74 13.70 -3.86
CA ARG A 35 -10.85 12.82 -5.02
C ARG A 35 -9.55 12.09 -5.36
N VAL A 36 -8.44 12.53 -4.81
CA VAL A 36 -7.11 11.98 -5.13
C VAL A 36 -6.44 11.34 -3.93
N ARG A 37 -6.94 11.61 -2.72
CA ARG A 37 -6.34 11.11 -1.47
C ARG A 37 -7.38 10.91 -0.38
N TRP A 38 -7.20 9.86 0.40
CA TRP A 38 -7.87 9.61 1.66
C TRP A 38 -6.79 9.26 2.68
N GLN A 39 -6.79 9.92 3.85
CA GLN A 39 -5.83 9.63 4.91
C GLN A 39 -6.45 9.84 6.30
N ASN A 40 -6.02 9.03 7.25
CA ASN A 40 -6.36 9.18 8.66
C ASN A 40 -5.35 8.50 9.58
N THR A 41 -5.11 9.11 10.74
CA THR A 41 -4.37 8.53 11.85
C THR A 41 -5.33 8.14 12.96
N TYR A 42 -5.22 6.92 13.45
CA TYR A 42 -5.97 6.41 14.60
C TYR A 42 -5.03 6.20 15.78
N HIS A 43 -5.32 6.85 16.89
CA HIS A 43 -4.67 6.60 18.18
C HIS A 43 -5.52 5.67 19.06
N PHE A 44 -6.77 5.48 18.69
CA PHE A 44 -7.74 4.53 19.24
C PHE A 44 -8.87 4.33 18.22
N GLY A 45 -9.47 3.15 18.24
CA GLY A 45 -10.44 2.73 17.23
C GLY A 45 -9.76 2.27 15.95
N ASP A 46 -10.53 2.04 14.91
CA ASP A 46 -10.04 1.46 13.67
C ASP A 46 -10.78 2.01 12.44
N PHE A 47 -10.31 1.63 11.27
CA PHE A 47 -10.94 1.89 9.99
C PHE A 47 -12.24 1.07 9.83
N HIS A 48 -13.36 1.73 9.53
CA HIS A 48 -14.68 1.09 9.45
C HIS A 48 -15.13 0.70 8.04
N GLY A 49 -14.30 0.93 7.03
CA GLY A 49 -14.60 0.57 5.65
C GLY A 49 -14.04 -0.80 5.23
N SER A 50 -14.19 -1.12 3.95
CA SER A 50 -13.46 -2.20 3.31
C SER A 50 -12.25 -1.64 2.57
N VAL A 51 -11.05 -2.01 2.99
CA VAL A 51 -9.80 -1.59 2.35
C VAL A 51 -9.77 -2.03 0.89
N ASP A 52 -10.17 -3.27 0.59
CA ASP A 52 -10.26 -3.79 -0.78
C ASP A 52 -11.27 -2.98 -1.64
N THR A 53 -12.36 -2.48 -1.03
CA THR A 53 -13.34 -1.66 -1.75
C THR A 53 -12.81 -0.26 -2.00
N LEU A 54 -12.20 0.36 -0.99
CA LEU A 54 -11.64 1.70 -1.13
C LEU A 54 -10.47 1.72 -2.12
N LEU A 55 -9.64 0.67 -2.12
CA LEU A 55 -8.53 0.51 -3.04
C LEU A 55 -8.94 0.36 -4.51
N LYS A 56 -10.15 -0.12 -4.79
CA LYS A 56 -10.71 -0.14 -6.17
C LYS A 56 -11.07 1.26 -6.69
N TYR A 57 -11.29 2.22 -5.83
CA TYR A 57 -11.47 3.62 -6.21
C TYR A 57 -10.14 4.38 -6.24
N TYR A 58 -9.31 4.17 -5.20
CA TYR A 58 -7.96 4.72 -5.11
C TYR A 58 -6.97 3.63 -5.48
N ASP A 59 -6.14 3.80 -6.45
CA ASP A 59 -5.30 2.75 -7.03
C ASP A 59 -4.19 2.22 -6.12
N ALA A 60 -3.85 2.96 -5.05
CA ALA A 60 -2.81 2.62 -4.10
C ALA A 60 -3.26 2.78 -2.65
N HIS A 61 -2.71 1.94 -1.77
CA HIS A 61 -2.93 1.96 -0.33
C HIS A 61 -1.62 1.74 0.42
N PHE A 62 -1.43 2.52 1.47
CA PHE A 62 -0.37 2.36 2.45
C PHE A 62 -0.95 2.31 3.86
N TYR A 63 -0.43 1.40 4.69
CA TYR A 63 -0.79 1.25 6.09
C TYR A 63 0.45 1.00 6.93
N ILE A 64 0.51 1.64 8.09
CA ILE A 64 1.55 1.40 9.09
C ILE A 64 0.94 1.47 10.49
N ALA A 65 1.41 0.58 11.39
CA ALA A 65 1.00 0.55 12.79
C ALA A 65 2.20 0.37 13.72
N ASN A 66 2.12 0.98 14.92
CA ASN A 66 3.23 0.97 15.88
C ASN A 66 3.50 -0.40 16.53
N TRP A 67 2.67 -1.39 16.27
CA TRP A 67 2.96 -2.78 16.65
C TRP A 67 3.77 -3.56 15.61
N GLY A 68 4.31 -2.87 14.59
CA GLY A 68 5.24 -3.43 13.63
C GLY A 68 4.61 -3.91 12.32
N THR A 69 3.35 -3.58 12.04
CA THR A 69 2.71 -3.93 10.76
C THR A 69 2.88 -2.81 9.75
N VAL A 70 3.41 -3.16 8.57
CA VAL A 70 3.42 -2.31 7.38
C VAL A 70 2.72 -3.05 6.25
N ARG A 71 1.82 -2.36 5.53
CA ARG A 71 1.08 -2.95 4.41
C ARG A 71 1.04 -2.00 3.22
N LEU A 72 1.26 -2.54 2.04
CA LEU A 72 1.11 -1.86 0.76
C LEU A 72 0.13 -2.62 -0.12
N GLY A 73 -0.79 -1.91 -0.77
CA GLY A 73 -1.71 -2.45 -1.75
C GLY A 73 -1.70 -1.64 -3.04
N LEU A 74 -1.66 -2.32 -4.18
CA LEU A 74 -1.82 -1.69 -5.49
C LEU A 74 -2.93 -2.39 -6.27
N ALA A 75 -3.87 -1.61 -6.80
CA ALA A 75 -4.95 -2.11 -7.63
C ALA A 75 -4.68 -1.83 -9.11
N PHE A 76 -4.94 -2.83 -9.94
CA PHE A 76 -4.79 -2.78 -11.39
C PHE A 76 -6.08 -3.25 -12.06
N PRO A 77 -6.47 -2.68 -13.20
CA PRO A 77 -7.52 -3.27 -14.01
C PRO A 77 -7.15 -4.71 -14.40
N LYS A 78 -8.13 -5.61 -14.40
CA LYS A 78 -7.91 -7.03 -14.76
C LYS A 78 -7.36 -7.13 -16.18
N GLY A 79 -6.32 -7.96 -16.35
CA GLY A 79 -5.64 -8.16 -17.62
C GLY A 79 -4.46 -7.23 -17.90
N VAL A 80 -4.25 -6.19 -17.09
CA VAL A 80 -3.05 -5.34 -17.18
C VAL A 80 -1.83 -6.04 -16.58
N ILE A 81 -2.05 -6.77 -15.48
CA ILE A 81 -1.03 -7.60 -14.84
C ILE A 81 -1.58 -9.02 -14.71
N THR A 82 -0.77 -10.02 -15.05
CA THR A 82 -1.12 -11.41 -14.81
C THR A 82 -0.54 -11.86 -13.47
N PRO A 83 -1.33 -12.54 -12.60
CA PRO A 83 -0.85 -13.07 -11.33
C PRO A 83 0.42 -13.92 -11.49
N GLU A 84 0.48 -14.72 -12.55
CA GLU A 84 1.61 -15.62 -12.84
C GLU A 84 2.92 -14.85 -13.07
N ALA A 85 2.85 -13.68 -13.70
CA ALA A 85 4.02 -12.82 -13.93
C ALA A 85 4.59 -12.25 -12.63
N LEU A 86 3.75 -12.10 -11.60
CA LEU A 86 4.14 -11.54 -10.30
C LEU A 86 4.59 -12.59 -9.29
N LEU A 87 4.13 -13.84 -9.41
CA LEU A 87 4.45 -14.93 -8.47
C LEU A 87 5.95 -15.09 -8.16
N PRO A 88 6.90 -14.99 -9.13
CA PRO A 88 8.33 -15.11 -8.83
C PRO A 88 8.88 -13.99 -7.95
N TYR A 89 8.14 -12.89 -7.80
CA TYR A 89 8.58 -11.66 -7.13
C TYR A 89 7.88 -11.42 -5.80
N LEU A 90 6.91 -12.27 -5.48
CA LEU A 90 6.13 -12.22 -4.25
C LEU A 90 6.70 -13.11 -3.13
N ARG A 91 7.92 -13.64 -3.30
CA ARG A 91 8.57 -14.45 -2.27
C ARG A 91 9.20 -13.54 -1.23
N GLY A 92 8.82 -13.75 0.04
CA GLY A 92 9.41 -13.09 1.20
C GLY A 92 10.92 -13.35 1.32
N GLY A 93 11.64 -12.43 1.96
CA GLY A 93 13.04 -12.59 2.32
C GLY A 93 13.22 -13.59 3.47
N GLU A 94 14.43 -14.13 3.65
CA GLU A 94 14.74 -14.97 4.80
C GLU A 94 14.76 -14.10 6.08
N GLY A 95 13.96 -14.47 7.08
CA GLY A 95 14.06 -13.96 8.45
C GLY A 95 12.92 -13.06 8.96
N TYR A 96 11.92 -12.70 8.13
CA TYR A 96 10.74 -11.90 8.54
C TYR A 96 9.45 -12.51 8.01
N GLU A 97 8.34 -12.34 8.73
CA GLU A 97 7.01 -12.70 8.23
C GLU A 97 6.56 -11.69 7.15
N GLU A 98 7.14 -11.81 5.97
CA GLU A 98 6.69 -11.08 4.80
C GLU A 98 5.69 -11.93 4.02
N THR A 99 4.52 -11.39 3.80
CA THR A 99 3.52 -12.03 2.94
C THR A 99 3.20 -11.14 1.75
N SER A 100 3.17 -11.77 0.58
CA SER A 100 2.71 -11.11 -0.64
C SER A 100 1.57 -11.92 -1.21
N THR A 101 0.48 -11.27 -1.51
CA THR A 101 -0.71 -11.93 -2.06
C THR A 101 -1.28 -11.18 -3.24
N ILE A 102 -1.91 -11.93 -4.15
CA ILE A 102 -2.69 -11.37 -5.25
C ILE A 102 -4.13 -11.79 -5.06
N LYS A 103 -5.04 -10.82 -5.17
CA LYS A 103 -6.48 -11.06 -5.13
C LYS A 103 -7.11 -10.54 -6.41
N GLU A 104 -7.93 -11.35 -7.07
CA GLU A 104 -8.83 -10.88 -8.12
C GLU A 104 -10.21 -10.58 -7.53
N ILE A 105 -10.68 -9.35 -7.67
CA ILE A 105 -11.98 -8.89 -7.16
C ILE A 105 -12.74 -8.16 -8.27
N GLY A 106 -13.69 -8.86 -8.89
CA GLY A 106 -14.42 -8.34 -10.06
C GLY A 106 -13.47 -8.03 -11.22
N ASN A 107 -13.42 -6.78 -11.64
CA ASN A 107 -12.55 -6.32 -12.73
C ASN A 107 -11.20 -5.80 -12.27
N TRP A 108 -10.79 -6.14 -11.05
CA TRP A 108 -9.55 -5.66 -10.44
C TRP A 108 -8.64 -6.81 -10.05
N CYS A 109 -7.34 -6.61 -10.22
CA CYS A 109 -6.25 -7.39 -9.67
C CYS A 109 -5.57 -6.55 -8.60
N ILE A 110 -5.60 -6.99 -7.34
CA ILE A 110 -5.00 -6.28 -6.22
C ILE A 110 -3.79 -7.07 -5.74
N VAL A 111 -2.67 -6.39 -5.71
CA VAL A 111 -1.40 -6.93 -5.20
C VAL A 111 -1.16 -6.35 -3.82
N TRP A 112 -0.88 -7.23 -2.86
CA TRP A 112 -0.62 -6.89 -1.48
C TRP A 112 0.78 -7.30 -1.07
N TRP A 113 1.43 -6.44 -0.31
CA TRP A 113 2.65 -6.72 0.45
C TRP A 113 2.37 -6.37 1.89
N GLU A 114 2.70 -7.27 2.79
CA GLU A 114 2.57 -7.07 4.22
C GLU A 114 3.82 -7.56 4.91
N ARG A 115 4.28 -6.80 5.88
CA ARG A 115 5.36 -7.16 6.78
C ARG A 115 4.91 -6.94 8.22
N ASN A 116 5.21 -7.91 9.07
CA ASN A 116 4.99 -7.83 10.49
C ASN A 116 6.32 -8.02 11.23
N GLU A 117 6.65 -7.11 12.15
CA GLU A 117 7.81 -7.20 13.03
C GLU A 117 7.37 -7.34 14.48
N GLU A 118 7.91 -8.33 15.18
CA GLU A 118 7.73 -8.44 16.63
C GLU A 118 8.49 -7.29 17.33
N GLY A 119 7.79 -6.56 18.18
CA GLY A 119 8.41 -5.53 19.02
C GLY A 119 7.98 -4.09 18.74
N GLY A 120 7.34 -3.84 17.63
CA GLY A 120 6.70 -2.56 17.26
C GLY A 120 7.45 -1.29 17.69
N TRP A 121 7.93 -0.49 16.78
CA TRP A 121 8.73 0.70 17.10
C TRP A 121 8.39 1.95 16.28
N TRP A 122 7.28 1.91 15.57
CA TRP A 122 6.83 3.05 14.77
C TRP A 122 6.04 4.02 15.64
N GLU A 123 6.64 5.09 16.09
CA GLU A 123 5.91 6.12 16.83
C GLU A 123 5.33 7.21 15.94
N THR A 124 5.89 7.41 14.76
CA THR A 124 5.45 8.41 13.78
C THR A 124 5.91 8.02 12.37
N GLY A 125 5.21 8.50 11.37
CA GLY A 125 5.64 8.35 9.99
C GLY A 125 4.63 7.57 9.13
N GLY A 126 4.69 7.81 7.86
CA GLY A 126 3.78 7.23 6.87
C GLY A 126 3.20 8.28 5.94
N GLU A 127 3.07 9.52 6.42
CA GLU A 127 2.53 10.62 5.61
C GLU A 127 3.40 10.88 4.37
N GLY A 128 2.77 10.83 3.20
CA GLY A 128 3.42 11.09 1.91
C GLY A 128 4.28 9.94 1.37
N LEU A 129 4.42 8.82 2.07
CA LEU A 129 5.16 7.66 1.56
C LEU A 129 4.49 7.05 0.32
N ILE A 130 3.17 7.13 0.22
CA ILE A 130 2.43 6.61 -0.92
C ILE A 130 2.80 7.30 -2.25
N ASP A 131 3.25 8.55 -2.21
CA ASP A 131 3.66 9.29 -3.41
C ASP A 131 4.91 8.68 -4.05
N GLN A 132 5.79 8.09 -3.25
CA GLN A 132 6.97 7.37 -3.73
C GLN A 132 6.60 6.04 -4.40
N LEU A 133 5.43 5.47 -4.06
CA LEU A 133 4.94 4.21 -4.61
C LEU A 133 4.22 4.37 -5.95
N SER A 134 3.82 5.58 -6.32
CA SER A 134 3.18 5.86 -7.61
C SER A 134 4.05 5.45 -8.80
N GLY A 135 5.36 5.72 -8.72
CA GLY A 135 6.33 5.30 -9.74
C GLY A 135 6.42 3.78 -9.89
N ILE A 136 6.26 3.03 -8.81
CA ILE A 136 6.24 1.56 -8.81
C ILE A 136 5.06 1.04 -9.61
N ARG A 137 3.87 1.60 -9.39
CA ARG A 137 2.67 1.20 -10.11
C ARG A 137 2.78 1.45 -11.62
N GLU A 138 3.28 2.62 -12.02
CA GLU A 138 3.51 2.91 -13.43
C GLU A 138 4.53 1.96 -14.07
N GLU A 139 5.59 1.62 -13.36
CA GLU A 139 6.61 0.71 -13.86
C GLU A 139 6.08 -0.71 -13.99
N LEU A 140 5.26 -1.18 -13.05
CA LEU A 140 4.54 -2.44 -13.15
C LEU A 140 3.59 -2.50 -14.35
N MET A 141 2.92 -1.41 -14.67
CA MET A 141 2.03 -1.33 -15.83
C MET A 141 2.79 -1.29 -17.17
N ARG A 142 3.98 -0.70 -17.20
CA ARG A 142 4.79 -0.57 -18.43
C ARG A 142 5.62 -1.81 -18.76
N SER A 143 6.00 -2.57 -17.74
CA SER A 143 6.84 -3.76 -17.93
C SER A 143 6.06 -5.03 -17.61
N SER A 144 5.92 -5.87 -18.62
CA SER A 144 5.36 -7.23 -18.45
C SER A 144 6.19 -8.11 -17.50
N ILE A 145 7.33 -7.61 -16.98
CA ILE A 145 8.22 -8.34 -16.09
C ILE A 145 8.95 -7.35 -15.17
N VAL A 146 8.49 -7.14 -13.95
CA VAL A 146 9.21 -6.38 -12.92
C VAL A 146 9.50 -7.24 -11.71
N LYS A 147 10.75 -7.20 -11.22
CA LYS A 147 11.16 -7.92 -10.00
C LYS A 147 11.02 -7.00 -8.80
N PHE A 148 10.14 -7.36 -7.90
CA PHE A 148 9.99 -6.73 -6.59
C PHE A 148 10.84 -7.42 -5.55
N ARG A 149 11.49 -6.64 -4.72
CA ARG A 149 12.08 -7.09 -3.48
C ARG A 149 12.01 -5.95 -2.48
N ILE A 150 11.42 -6.20 -1.32
CA ILE A 150 11.54 -5.34 -0.17
C ILE A 150 12.90 -5.67 0.46
N ILE A 151 13.81 -4.71 0.49
CA ILE A 151 15.14 -4.88 1.07
C ILE A 151 15.25 -3.93 2.25
N GLU A 152 15.61 -4.48 3.38
CA GLU A 152 15.97 -3.72 4.56
C GLU A 152 17.44 -3.26 4.47
N THR A 153 17.68 -2.03 4.83
CA THR A 153 18.98 -1.54 5.30
C THR A 153 18.77 -0.95 6.68
N ASP A 154 19.73 -1.07 7.57
CA ASP A 154 19.73 -0.80 9.02
C ASP A 154 18.98 0.44 9.56
N CYS A 155 17.89 0.87 9.06
CA CYS A 155 16.98 1.95 9.50
C CYS A 155 16.09 2.43 8.35
N SER A 156 15.90 1.67 7.28
CA SER A 156 15.07 2.10 6.16
C SER A 156 14.34 0.94 5.50
N PHE A 157 13.14 1.24 5.06
CA PHE A 157 12.33 0.34 4.25
C PHE A 157 12.60 0.66 2.77
N THR A 158 13.00 -0.32 1.99
CA THR A 158 13.34 -0.10 0.59
C THR A 158 12.54 -1.01 -0.32
N VAL A 159 11.79 -0.43 -1.23
CA VAL A 159 11.15 -1.17 -2.33
C VAL A 159 12.04 -1.06 -3.57
N ARG A 160 12.61 -2.14 -4.02
CA ARG A 160 13.52 -2.18 -5.17
C ARG A 160 12.86 -2.79 -6.39
N LEU A 161 12.77 -2.04 -7.45
CA LEU A 161 12.43 -2.50 -8.79
C LEU A 161 13.72 -2.77 -9.58
N ARG A 162 13.75 -3.85 -10.34
CA ARG A 162 15.01 -4.32 -10.97
C ARG A 162 15.54 -3.42 -12.09
N ALA A 163 14.92 -2.38 -12.51
CA ALA A 163 15.48 -1.65 -13.63
C ALA A 163 16.02 -0.27 -13.28
N ARG A 164 15.34 0.55 -12.50
CA ARG A 164 15.75 1.97 -12.36
C ARG A 164 15.26 2.73 -11.13
N SER A 165 14.35 2.21 -10.33
CA SER A 165 13.79 2.99 -9.21
C SER A 165 14.09 2.34 -7.88
N LEU A 166 14.80 3.05 -7.03
CA LEU A 166 15.01 2.70 -5.64
C LEU A 166 14.13 3.65 -4.81
N VAL A 167 13.13 3.14 -4.14
CA VAL A 167 12.35 3.90 -3.18
C VAL A 167 12.86 3.55 -1.80
N VAL A 168 13.49 4.50 -1.16
CA VAL A 168 14.03 4.37 0.21
C VAL A 168 13.11 5.12 1.14
N PHE A 169 12.61 4.46 2.15
CA PHE A 169 11.85 5.06 3.23
C PHE A 169 12.79 5.29 4.40
N PRO A 170 13.33 6.52 4.59
CA PRO A 170 14.14 6.82 5.75
C PRO A 170 13.22 6.92 6.96
N PHE A 171 13.60 6.25 8.02
CA PHE A 171 13.02 6.43 9.35
C PHE A 171 13.95 7.33 10.15
N GLN A 172 13.40 8.40 10.69
CA GLN A 172 14.07 9.24 11.70
C GLN A 172 13.57 8.89 13.09
#